data_42aa084d7b02ccee36c1d714fa39a69e
#
_entry.id   42aa084d7b02ccee36c1d714fa39a69e
#
_cell.length_a   1.000
_cell.length_b   1.000
_cell.length_c   1.000
_cell.angle_alpha   90.00
_cell.angle_beta   90.00
_cell.angle_gamma   90.00
#
_symmetry.space_group_name_H-M   'P 1'
#
loop_
_entity.id
_entity.type
_entity.pdbx_description
1 polymer ?
#
loop_
_entity_poly.entity_id
_entity_poly.type
_entity_poly.pdbx_seq_one_letter_code
_entity_poly.pdbx_strand_id
1 'polypeptide(L)'
;MKIIRLITPFLFGLIGIFSFAPFSIKLFIFISYAYLINLLLSKNSNSFWNVFAWGLGHWGFGMSWIIVSVYYYGETTIAISLLIYTLLITILTLVFTLPLLLLKPLLKFINTKNNLIQVLFISSILIISELSRYYFLNGVPWLIPGNIYLDTYVQNIYPIFGVTAASLLIYFLCSLFIVYRNKNLSYVALIIIVLSLIPEYKSFDIDKGIKISIIQPASDPFLKYESNYYYQIEENLNKLI
;
A
#
# COMPACT_ATOMS: atom_id res chain seq x y z
N MET A 1 -26.91 -14.56 3.95
CA MET A 1 -26.91 -13.09 3.95
C MET A 1 -25.70 -12.41 4.60
N LYS A 2 -25.05 -12.94 5.67
CA LYS A 2 -23.89 -12.27 6.32
C LYS A 2 -22.62 -12.29 5.46
N ILE A 3 -22.32 -13.38 4.75
CA ILE A 3 -21.11 -13.53 3.92
C ILE A 3 -21.12 -12.56 2.74
N ILE A 4 -22.26 -12.37 2.08
CA ILE A 4 -22.39 -11.48 0.92
C ILE A 4 -22.00 -10.03 1.27
N ARG A 5 -22.25 -9.60 2.52
CA ARG A 5 -21.87 -8.25 2.98
C ARG A 5 -20.36 -8.03 3.11
N LEU A 6 -19.57 -9.09 3.22
CA LEU A 6 -18.10 -9.01 3.31
C LEU A 6 -17.42 -9.02 1.94
N ILE A 7 -18.12 -9.48 0.90
CA ILE A 7 -17.57 -9.51 -0.48
C ILE A 7 -17.27 -8.09 -0.97
N THR A 8 -18.17 -7.15 -0.75
CA THR A 8 -17.95 -5.77 -1.22
C THR A 8 -16.72 -5.11 -0.58
N PRO A 9 -16.53 -5.11 0.75
CA PRO A 9 -15.30 -4.63 1.36
C PRO A 9 -14.05 -5.34 0.81
N PHE A 10 -14.09 -6.66 0.68
CA PHE A 10 -12.98 -7.44 0.11
C PHE A 10 -12.61 -6.96 -1.30
N LEU A 11 -13.60 -6.80 -2.18
CA LEU A 11 -13.37 -6.34 -3.56
C LEU A 11 -12.80 -4.91 -3.60
N PHE A 12 -13.27 -4.00 -2.72
CA PHE A 12 -12.69 -2.65 -2.66
C PHE A 12 -11.25 -2.66 -2.11
N GLY A 13 -10.91 -3.57 -1.21
CA GLY A 13 -9.53 -3.81 -0.79
C GLY A 13 -8.66 -4.29 -1.95
N LEU A 14 -9.16 -5.29 -2.70
CA LEU A 14 -8.50 -5.85 -3.87
C LEU A 14 -8.26 -4.80 -4.98
N ILE A 15 -9.26 -3.95 -5.27
CA ILE A 15 -9.14 -2.89 -6.27
C ILE A 15 -7.95 -1.98 -5.98
N GLY A 16 -7.67 -1.67 -4.71
CA GLY A 16 -6.55 -0.85 -4.31
C GLY A 16 -5.18 -1.37 -4.79
N ILE A 17 -5.04 -2.68 -4.96
CA ILE A 17 -3.78 -3.31 -5.41
C ILE A 17 -3.44 -2.98 -6.86
N PHE A 18 -4.43 -2.79 -7.71
CA PHE A 18 -4.19 -2.41 -9.10
C PHE A 18 -3.57 -1.01 -9.27
N SER A 19 -3.44 -0.26 -8.17
CA SER A 19 -2.71 1.02 -8.16
C SER A 19 -1.20 0.85 -8.17
N PHE A 20 -0.70 -0.32 -7.77
CA PHE A 20 0.72 -0.63 -7.72
C PHE A 20 1.20 -1.31 -9.00
N ALA A 21 2.53 -1.34 -9.19
CA ALA A 21 3.13 -2.11 -10.28
C ALA A 21 2.74 -3.61 -10.17
N PRO A 22 2.54 -4.29 -11.29
CA PRO A 22 2.75 -3.84 -12.66
C PRO A 22 1.56 -3.10 -13.28
N PHE A 23 0.40 -3.02 -12.61
CA PHE A 23 -0.84 -2.47 -13.18
C PHE A 23 -0.81 -0.93 -13.25
N SER A 24 -0.33 -0.27 -12.20
CA SER A 24 -0.12 1.20 -12.10
C SER A 24 -1.37 2.05 -12.39
N ILE A 25 -2.58 1.54 -12.12
CA ILE A 25 -3.84 2.29 -12.25
C ILE A 25 -4.04 3.13 -10.98
N LYS A 26 -3.22 4.17 -10.82
CA LYS A 26 -3.03 4.95 -9.60
C LYS A 26 -4.33 5.45 -8.94
N LEU A 27 -5.38 5.71 -9.73
CA LEU A 27 -6.68 6.19 -9.22
C LEU A 27 -7.38 5.18 -8.30
N PHE A 28 -7.12 3.90 -8.45
CA PHE A 28 -7.81 2.85 -7.70
C PHE A 28 -7.50 2.87 -6.20
N ILE A 29 -6.34 3.41 -5.78
CA ILE A 29 -6.04 3.57 -4.36
C ILE A 29 -7.02 4.54 -3.69
N PHE A 30 -7.37 5.64 -4.37
CA PHE A 30 -8.31 6.63 -3.85
C PHE A 30 -9.72 6.04 -3.74
N ILE A 31 -10.15 5.25 -4.72
CA ILE A 31 -11.45 4.55 -4.69
C ILE A 31 -11.48 3.57 -3.52
N SER A 32 -10.42 2.79 -3.33
CA SER A 32 -10.29 1.80 -2.26
C SER A 32 -10.35 2.45 -0.87
N TYR A 33 -9.53 3.49 -0.63
CA TYR A 33 -9.49 4.17 0.66
C TYR A 33 -10.71 5.06 0.92
N ALA A 34 -11.26 5.71 -0.10
CA ALA A 34 -12.53 6.42 0.05
C ALA A 34 -13.66 5.49 0.49
N TYR A 35 -13.72 4.28 -0.10
CA TYR A 35 -14.66 3.26 0.35
C TYR A 35 -14.41 2.82 1.81
N LEU A 36 -13.14 2.56 2.18
CA LEU A 36 -12.77 2.20 3.55
C LEU A 36 -13.20 3.27 4.56
N ILE A 37 -12.95 4.55 4.26
CA ILE A 37 -13.34 5.67 5.11
C ILE A 37 -14.87 5.75 5.23
N ASN A 38 -15.60 5.64 4.12
CA ASN A 38 -17.05 5.63 4.13
C ASN A 38 -17.61 4.47 4.99
N LEU A 39 -16.97 3.32 4.93
CA LEU A 39 -17.31 2.15 5.71
C LEU A 39 -17.04 2.37 7.21
N LEU A 40 -15.91 2.98 7.58
CA LEU A 40 -15.57 3.34 8.95
C LEU A 40 -16.58 4.33 9.55
N LEU A 41 -17.08 5.28 8.78
CA LEU A 41 -18.04 6.30 9.22
C LEU A 41 -19.48 5.78 9.24
N SER A 42 -19.80 4.68 8.56
CA SER A 42 -21.16 4.11 8.49
C SER A 42 -21.67 3.66 9.85
N LYS A 43 -22.91 4.04 10.19
CA LYS A 43 -23.57 3.69 11.46
C LYS A 43 -23.91 2.20 11.58
N ASN A 44 -24.24 1.55 10.45
CA ASN A 44 -24.81 0.20 10.40
C ASN A 44 -23.78 -0.90 10.08
N SER A 45 -22.50 -0.59 10.05
CA SER A 45 -21.47 -1.57 9.71
C SER A 45 -20.96 -2.26 10.98
N ASN A 46 -20.84 -3.59 10.92
CA ASN A 46 -19.99 -4.33 11.84
C ASN A 46 -18.52 -3.99 11.46
N SER A 47 -18.03 -2.89 12.04
CA SER A 47 -16.81 -2.23 11.58
C SER A 47 -15.60 -3.17 11.51
N PHE A 48 -15.46 -4.08 12.51
CA PHE A 48 -14.33 -5.01 12.53
C PHE A 48 -14.30 -5.91 11.29
N TRP A 49 -15.36 -6.70 11.07
CA TRP A 49 -15.39 -7.69 9.99
C TRP A 49 -15.33 -7.07 8.60
N ASN A 50 -15.90 -5.87 8.44
CA ASN A 50 -15.87 -5.17 7.17
C ASN A 50 -14.47 -4.60 6.86
N VAL A 51 -13.79 -4.00 7.85
CA VAL A 51 -12.42 -3.50 7.69
C VAL A 51 -11.45 -4.66 7.52
N PHE A 52 -11.64 -5.74 8.28
CA PHE A 52 -10.87 -6.97 8.16
C PHE A 52 -11.02 -7.59 6.76
N ALA A 53 -12.24 -7.68 6.22
CA ALA A 53 -12.46 -8.17 4.86
C ALA A 53 -11.79 -7.28 3.80
N TRP A 54 -11.84 -5.94 3.98
CA TRP A 54 -11.11 -5.02 3.11
C TRP A 54 -9.61 -5.27 3.17
N GLY A 55 -9.04 -5.44 4.35
CA GLY A 55 -7.63 -5.75 4.53
C GLY A 55 -7.23 -7.09 3.92
N LEU A 56 -8.04 -8.14 4.08
CA LEU A 56 -7.81 -9.43 3.42
C LEU A 56 -7.79 -9.30 1.89
N GLY A 57 -8.65 -8.47 1.30
CA GLY A 57 -8.61 -8.18 -0.13
C GLY A 57 -7.34 -7.44 -0.53
N HIS A 58 -6.91 -6.46 0.26
CA HIS A 58 -5.74 -5.64 -0.01
C HIS A 58 -4.44 -6.45 0.12
N TRP A 59 -4.16 -7.05 1.28
CA TRP A 59 -2.92 -7.81 1.47
C TRP A 59 -2.97 -9.21 0.86
N GLY A 60 -4.15 -9.83 0.77
CA GLY A 60 -4.28 -11.16 0.21
C GLY A 60 -3.73 -11.24 -1.20
N PHE A 61 -4.24 -10.44 -2.13
CA PHE A 61 -3.71 -10.42 -3.49
C PHE A 61 -2.31 -9.81 -3.59
N GLY A 62 -2.10 -8.65 -2.93
CA GLY A 62 -0.85 -7.91 -3.05
C GLY A 62 0.38 -8.60 -2.47
N MET A 63 0.20 -9.55 -1.54
CA MET A 63 1.27 -10.33 -0.93
C MET A 63 1.31 -11.80 -1.40
N SER A 64 0.53 -12.17 -2.42
CA SER A 64 0.41 -13.56 -2.89
C SER A 64 1.72 -14.14 -3.43
N TRP A 65 2.64 -13.30 -3.89
CA TRP A 65 3.99 -13.71 -4.32
C TRP A 65 4.80 -14.42 -3.22
N ILE A 66 4.47 -14.19 -1.94
CA ILE A 66 5.12 -14.86 -0.80
C ILE A 66 4.93 -16.38 -0.84
N ILE A 67 3.79 -16.86 -1.36
CA ILE A 67 3.56 -18.29 -1.53
C ILE A 67 4.68 -18.90 -2.37
N VAL A 68 5.02 -18.26 -3.47
CA VAL A 68 6.09 -18.70 -4.38
C VAL A 68 7.44 -18.63 -3.69
N SER A 69 7.73 -17.53 -2.99
CA SER A 69 9.00 -17.37 -2.25
C SER A 69 9.20 -18.44 -1.19
N VAL A 70 8.19 -18.73 -0.39
CA VAL A 70 8.28 -19.74 0.67
C VAL A 70 8.35 -21.16 0.08
N TYR A 71 7.63 -21.42 -1.00
CA TYR A 71 7.64 -22.72 -1.66
C TYR A 71 9.00 -23.02 -2.31
N TYR A 72 9.48 -22.13 -3.18
CA TYR A 72 10.72 -22.38 -3.94
C TYR A 72 11.98 -22.11 -3.11
N TYR A 73 12.08 -20.95 -2.49
CA TYR A 73 13.32 -20.54 -1.79
C TYR A 73 13.37 -20.99 -0.33
N GLY A 74 12.23 -21.31 0.26
CA GLY A 74 12.16 -21.95 1.58
C GLY A 74 12.18 -23.47 1.53
N GLU A 75 12.25 -24.08 0.33
CA GLU A 75 12.24 -25.54 0.11
C GLU A 75 11.13 -26.25 0.89
N THR A 76 9.96 -25.62 0.97
CA THR A 76 8.83 -26.11 1.76
C THR A 76 7.75 -26.74 0.87
N THR A 77 6.76 -27.38 1.50
CA THR A 77 5.58 -27.87 0.78
C THR A 77 4.61 -26.73 0.49
N ILE A 78 3.78 -26.89 -0.56
CA ILE A 78 2.74 -25.91 -0.88
C ILE A 78 1.77 -25.65 0.30
N ALA A 79 1.49 -26.69 1.11
CA ALA A 79 0.63 -26.57 2.28
C ALA A 79 1.25 -25.65 3.35
N ILE A 80 2.55 -25.78 3.61
CA ILE A 80 3.28 -24.92 4.55
C ILE A 80 3.33 -23.49 4.00
N SER A 81 3.60 -23.31 2.70
CA SER A 81 3.63 -22.00 2.06
C SER A 81 2.29 -21.27 2.16
N LEU A 82 1.18 -21.98 1.92
CA LEU A 82 -0.17 -21.43 2.09
C LEU A 82 -0.50 -21.10 3.54
N LEU A 83 -0.04 -21.93 4.50
CA LEU A 83 -0.23 -21.65 5.92
C LEU A 83 0.51 -20.37 6.33
N ILE A 84 1.79 -20.25 6.00
CA ILE A 84 2.62 -19.06 6.31
C ILE A 84 2.01 -17.82 5.68
N TYR A 85 1.63 -17.90 4.40
CA TYR A 85 0.96 -16.80 3.70
C TYR A 85 -0.35 -16.39 4.39
N THR A 86 -1.21 -17.35 4.73
CA THR A 86 -2.50 -17.07 5.38
C THR A 86 -2.31 -16.43 6.76
N LEU A 87 -1.34 -16.91 7.54
CA LEU A 87 -0.98 -16.30 8.83
C LEU A 87 -0.48 -14.88 8.64
N LEU A 88 0.41 -14.63 7.68
CA LEU A 88 0.98 -13.32 7.42
C LEU A 88 -0.11 -12.30 7.05
N ILE A 89 -0.96 -12.61 6.07
CA ILE A 89 -2.02 -11.68 5.65
C ILE A 89 -3.04 -11.43 6.75
N THR A 90 -3.32 -12.44 7.59
CA THR A 90 -4.20 -12.32 8.74
C THR A 90 -3.62 -11.35 9.77
N ILE A 91 -2.33 -11.52 10.11
CA ILE A 91 -1.63 -10.64 11.06
C ILE A 91 -1.55 -9.21 10.52
N LEU A 92 -1.15 -9.02 9.26
CA LEU A 92 -1.10 -7.70 8.63
C LEU A 92 -2.46 -6.99 8.67
N THR A 93 -3.51 -7.74 8.34
CA THR A 93 -4.89 -7.24 8.36
C THR A 93 -5.32 -6.85 9.77
N LEU A 94 -4.99 -7.66 10.78
CA LEU A 94 -5.30 -7.37 12.19
C LEU A 94 -4.56 -6.12 12.67
N VAL A 95 -3.24 -6.05 12.45
CA VAL A 95 -2.41 -4.92 12.88
C VAL A 95 -2.90 -3.61 12.26
N PHE A 96 -3.34 -3.62 11.01
CA PHE A 96 -3.93 -2.45 10.37
C PHE A 96 -5.34 -2.13 10.87
N THR A 97 -6.17 -3.15 11.12
CA THR A 97 -7.58 -2.98 11.50
C THR A 97 -7.73 -2.45 12.92
N LEU A 98 -6.90 -2.91 13.87
CA LEU A 98 -7.04 -2.59 15.28
C LEU A 98 -7.02 -1.07 15.58
N PRO A 99 -6.07 -0.26 15.07
CA PRO A 99 -6.09 1.18 15.27
C PRO A 99 -7.34 1.85 14.66
N LEU A 100 -7.81 1.36 13.50
CA LEU A 100 -8.99 1.93 12.82
C LEU A 100 -10.28 1.78 13.64
N LEU A 101 -10.36 0.78 14.51
CA LEU A 101 -11.53 0.60 15.39
C LEU A 101 -11.67 1.73 16.41
N LEU A 102 -10.57 2.41 16.73
CA LEU A 102 -10.57 3.54 17.66
C LEU A 102 -11.19 4.80 17.06
N LEU A 103 -11.35 4.87 15.73
CA LEU A 103 -11.86 6.06 15.06
C LEU A 103 -13.24 6.50 15.59
N LYS A 104 -14.20 5.59 15.64
CA LYS A 104 -15.57 5.92 16.09
C LYS A 104 -15.64 6.38 17.55
N PRO A 105 -15.05 5.65 18.53
CA PRO A 105 -15.06 6.09 19.91
C PRO A 105 -14.34 7.42 20.10
N LEU A 106 -13.22 7.66 19.40
CA LEU A 106 -12.50 8.92 19.47
C LEU A 106 -13.27 10.09 18.88
N LEU A 107 -13.89 9.93 17.71
CA LEU A 107 -14.77 10.96 17.12
C LEU A 107 -15.97 11.29 18.03
N LYS A 108 -16.53 10.28 18.71
CA LYS A 108 -17.60 10.47 19.68
C LYS A 108 -17.10 11.21 20.93
N PHE A 109 -15.92 10.88 21.43
CA PHE A 109 -15.31 11.52 22.59
C PHE A 109 -15.03 13.01 22.34
N ILE A 110 -14.47 13.34 21.17
CA ILE A 110 -14.15 14.74 20.80
C ILE A 110 -15.44 15.53 20.53
N ASN A 111 -16.54 14.85 20.20
CA ASN A 111 -17.86 15.44 19.93
C ASN A 111 -17.81 16.66 18.99
N THR A 112 -16.89 16.62 18.01
CA THR A 112 -16.69 17.74 17.09
C THR A 112 -17.72 17.72 15.95
N LYS A 113 -18.33 18.89 15.71
CA LYS A 113 -19.13 19.15 14.51
C LYS A 113 -18.28 19.75 13.38
N ASN A 114 -17.02 20.04 13.63
CA ASN A 114 -16.12 20.62 12.65
C ASN A 114 -15.63 19.53 11.69
N ASN A 115 -16.02 19.61 10.44
CA ASN A 115 -15.67 18.67 9.41
C ASN A 115 -14.14 18.59 9.16
N LEU A 116 -13.40 19.70 9.27
CA LEU A 116 -11.95 19.70 9.08
C LEU A 116 -11.25 18.89 10.19
N ILE A 117 -11.69 19.06 11.44
CA ILE A 117 -11.16 18.26 12.55
C ILE A 117 -11.44 16.77 12.33
N GLN A 118 -12.63 16.41 11.82
CA GLN A 118 -12.93 15.02 11.45
C GLN A 118 -11.99 14.49 10.36
N VAL A 119 -11.74 15.27 9.30
CA VAL A 119 -10.80 14.92 8.22
C VAL A 119 -9.40 14.65 8.78
N LEU A 120 -8.88 15.56 9.60
CA LEU A 120 -7.56 15.41 10.21
C LEU A 120 -7.49 14.16 11.09
N PHE A 121 -8.53 13.90 11.89
CA PHE A 121 -8.60 12.72 12.76
C PHE A 121 -8.60 11.41 11.97
N ILE A 122 -9.41 11.33 10.91
CA ILE A 122 -9.48 10.14 10.05
C ILE A 122 -8.11 9.89 9.41
N SER A 123 -7.49 10.93 8.87
CA SER A 123 -6.18 10.82 8.23
C SER A 123 -5.09 10.38 9.21
N SER A 124 -5.12 10.92 10.44
CA SER A 124 -4.16 10.55 11.49
C SER A 124 -4.31 9.09 11.93
N ILE A 125 -5.53 8.59 12.10
CA ILE A 125 -5.75 7.18 12.45
C ILE A 125 -5.31 6.25 11.32
N LEU A 126 -5.51 6.62 10.05
CA LEU A 126 -5.04 5.83 8.91
C LEU A 126 -3.50 5.78 8.87
N ILE A 127 -2.81 6.89 9.16
CA ILE A 127 -1.34 6.91 9.29
C ILE A 127 -0.88 6.05 10.46
N ILE A 128 -1.55 6.11 11.61
CA ILE A 128 -1.22 5.25 12.77
C ILE A 128 -1.37 3.77 12.38
N SER A 129 -2.43 3.42 11.64
CA SER A 129 -2.63 2.06 11.12
C SER A 129 -1.56 1.64 10.11
N GLU A 130 -1.08 2.54 9.27
CA GLU A 130 0.04 2.27 8.37
C GLU A 130 1.34 2.07 9.15
N LEU A 131 1.67 2.99 10.06
CA LEU A 131 2.88 2.94 10.87
C LEU A 131 2.92 1.74 11.81
N SER A 132 1.77 1.25 12.29
CA SER A 132 1.72 0.08 13.17
C SER A 132 2.38 -1.15 12.54
N ARG A 133 2.34 -1.31 11.21
CA ARG A 133 3.00 -2.39 10.48
C ARG A 133 4.53 -2.28 10.50
N TYR A 134 5.07 -1.06 10.52
CA TYR A 134 6.51 -0.86 10.56
C TYR A 134 7.11 -1.25 11.91
N TYR A 135 6.42 -0.88 12.98
CA TYR A 135 6.93 -1.13 14.34
C TYR A 135 6.65 -2.55 14.81
N PHE A 136 5.49 -3.10 14.48
CA PHE A 136 5.08 -4.41 15.00
C PHE A 136 5.78 -5.59 14.31
N LEU A 137 6.08 -5.48 13.01
CA LEU A 137 6.64 -6.58 12.21
C LEU A 137 8.06 -6.30 11.70
N ASN A 138 8.83 -5.47 12.38
CA ASN A 138 10.16 -5.01 11.93
C ASN A 138 10.17 -4.42 10.51
N GLY A 139 9.06 -3.82 10.13
CA GLY A 139 8.88 -3.19 8.84
C GLY A 139 8.38 -4.14 7.75
N VAL A 140 7.10 -3.99 7.41
CA VAL A 140 6.52 -4.58 6.20
C VAL A 140 6.25 -3.43 5.21
N PRO A 141 7.25 -3.05 4.38
CA PRO A 141 7.20 -1.84 3.57
C PRO A 141 6.42 -2.01 2.26
N TRP A 142 5.78 -3.15 2.05
CA TRP A 142 5.01 -3.40 0.83
C TRP A 142 3.63 -2.75 0.89
N LEU A 143 3.15 -2.36 -0.28
CA LEU A 143 1.82 -1.78 -0.48
C LEU A 143 1.59 -0.50 0.35
N ILE A 144 2.62 0.35 0.44
CA ILE A 144 2.50 1.68 1.03
C ILE A 144 1.75 2.56 0.02
N PRO A 145 0.59 3.13 0.37
CA PRO A 145 -0.20 3.91 -0.59
C PRO A 145 0.57 5.07 -1.22
N GLY A 146 1.44 5.73 -0.46
CA GLY A 146 2.27 6.82 -0.97
C GLY A 146 3.16 6.44 -2.16
N ASN A 147 3.51 5.16 -2.33
CA ASN A 147 4.33 4.70 -3.46
C ASN A 147 3.68 4.91 -4.83
N ILE A 148 2.35 5.10 -4.90
CA ILE A 148 1.68 5.37 -6.18
C ILE A 148 2.14 6.68 -6.82
N TYR A 149 2.69 7.58 -6.02
CA TYR A 149 3.16 8.88 -6.51
C TYR A 149 4.54 8.83 -7.18
N LEU A 150 5.18 7.65 -7.20
CA LEU A 150 6.37 7.47 -8.02
C LEU A 150 6.08 7.89 -9.47
N ASP A 151 7.01 8.59 -10.10
CA ASP A 151 6.89 9.16 -11.45
C ASP A 151 5.81 10.27 -11.58
N THR A 152 5.39 10.88 -10.48
CA THR A 152 4.54 12.08 -10.48
C THR A 152 5.23 13.25 -9.80
N TYR A 153 4.73 14.49 -9.99
CA TYR A 153 5.28 15.65 -9.29
C TYR A 153 5.27 15.54 -7.78
N VAL A 154 4.36 14.75 -7.21
CA VAL A 154 4.27 14.54 -5.75
C VAL A 154 5.47 13.76 -5.21
N GLN A 155 6.18 12.95 -6.01
CA GLN A 155 7.38 12.23 -5.54
C GLN A 155 8.47 13.16 -4.98
N ASN A 156 8.47 14.43 -5.37
CA ASN A 156 9.46 15.40 -4.89
C ASN A 156 9.35 15.70 -3.38
N ILE A 157 8.28 15.28 -2.72
CA ILE A 157 8.18 15.36 -1.25
C ILE A 157 8.95 14.25 -0.54
N TYR A 158 9.29 13.13 -1.20
CA TYR A 158 9.91 11.96 -0.56
C TYR A 158 11.26 12.26 0.12
N PRO A 159 12.19 13.03 -0.49
CA PRO A 159 13.47 13.31 0.15
C PRO A 159 13.35 14.11 1.47
N ILE A 160 12.24 14.86 1.64
CA ILE A 160 12.05 15.75 2.80
C ILE A 160 11.16 15.07 3.85
N PHE A 161 10.05 14.49 3.44
CA PHE A 161 8.99 14.01 4.35
C PHE A 161 8.78 12.50 4.31
N GLY A 162 9.46 11.79 3.40
CA GLY A 162 9.30 10.36 3.20
C GLY A 162 7.99 9.96 2.49
N VAL A 163 7.89 8.68 2.17
CA VAL A 163 6.73 8.10 1.47
C VAL A 163 5.45 8.12 2.34
N THR A 164 5.60 8.10 3.66
CA THR A 164 4.47 8.16 4.60
C THR A 164 3.72 9.50 4.52
N ALA A 165 4.43 10.61 4.23
CA ALA A 165 3.77 11.90 3.99
C ALA A 165 2.92 11.88 2.71
N ALA A 166 3.36 11.16 1.69
CA ALA A 166 2.56 10.94 0.49
C ALA A 166 1.34 10.06 0.76
N SER A 167 1.45 9.03 1.62
CA SER A 167 0.29 8.27 2.12
C SER A 167 -0.68 9.18 2.87
N LEU A 168 -0.18 10.07 3.73
CA LEU A 168 -1.01 11.04 4.46
C LEU A 168 -1.81 11.94 3.50
N LEU A 169 -1.21 12.37 2.40
CA LEU A 169 -1.91 13.14 1.36
C LEU A 169 -3.09 12.35 0.77
N ILE A 170 -2.91 11.06 0.46
CA ILE A 170 -3.99 10.20 -0.04
C ILE A 170 -5.11 10.11 1.00
N TYR A 171 -4.76 9.82 2.26
CA TYR A 171 -5.74 9.69 3.33
C TYR A 171 -6.50 10.99 3.59
N PHE A 172 -5.80 12.12 3.55
CA PHE A 172 -6.38 13.45 3.69
C PHE A 172 -7.37 13.75 2.57
N LEU A 173 -6.99 13.54 1.31
CA LEU A 173 -7.84 13.79 0.15
C LEU A 173 -9.07 12.87 0.14
N CYS A 174 -8.91 11.58 0.44
CA CYS A 174 -10.03 10.65 0.57
C CYS A 174 -10.98 11.04 1.71
N SER A 175 -10.41 11.44 2.87
CA SER A 175 -11.20 11.88 4.02
C SER A 175 -11.97 13.15 3.71
N LEU A 176 -11.33 14.10 3.06
CA LEU A 176 -11.93 15.37 2.63
C LEU A 176 -13.08 15.11 1.65
N PHE A 177 -12.87 14.24 0.66
CA PHE A 177 -13.90 13.84 -0.30
C PHE A 177 -15.13 13.21 0.38
N ILE A 178 -14.94 12.32 1.35
CA ILE A 178 -16.02 11.61 2.01
C ILE A 178 -16.76 12.50 3.04
N VAL A 179 -16.06 13.27 3.86
CA VAL A 179 -16.65 14.12 4.90
C VAL A 179 -17.42 15.29 4.29
N TYR A 180 -16.90 15.86 3.18
CA TYR A 180 -17.54 16.99 2.48
C TYR A 180 -18.35 16.57 1.24
N ARG A 181 -18.81 15.34 1.17
CA ARG A 181 -19.45 14.66 0.01
C ARG A 181 -20.53 15.52 -0.57
N ASN A 182 -21.09 16.37 -0.48
CA ASN A 182 -22.10 17.20 -1.17
C ASN A 182 -21.75 18.71 -1.08
N LYS A 183 -20.48 19.05 -0.95
CA LYS A 183 -20.01 20.41 -0.81
C LYS A 183 -18.92 20.71 -1.83
N ASN A 184 -18.70 21.96 -2.16
CA ASN A 184 -17.67 22.39 -3.12
C ASN A 184 -16.27 21.83 -2.79
N LEU A 185 -15.98 21.60 -1.50
CA LEU A 185 -14.68 21.06 -1.06
C LEU A 185 -14.44 19.61 -1.56
N SER A 186 -15.47 18.81 -1.78
CA SER A 186 -15.29 17.47 -2.35
C SER A 186 -14.87 17.52 -3.81
N TYR A 187 -15.36 18.49 -4.58
CA TYR A 187 -14.90 18.71 -5.96
C TYR A 187 -13.46 19.22 -6.00
N VAL A 188 -13.08 20.09 -5.07
CA VAL A 188 -11.68 20.54 -4.93
C VAL A 188 -10.78 19.35 -4.62
N ALA A 189 -11.18 18.46 -3.69
CA ALA A 189 -10.42 17.24 -3.39
C ALA A 189 -10.26 16.36 -4.63
N LEU A 190 -11.31 16.16 -5.42
CA LEU A 190 -11.24 15.38 -6.65
C LEU A 190 -10.28 16.01 -7.67
N ILE A 191 -10.32 17.33 -7.86
CA ILE A 191 -9.38 18.02 -8.73
C ILE A 191 -7.95 17.83 -8.25
N ILE A 192 -7.68 17.98 -6.95
CA ILE A 192 -6.33 17.79 -6.39
C ILE A 192 -5.88 16.33 -6.58
N ILE A 193 -6.77 15.34 -6.40
CA ILE A 193 -6.46 13.93 -6.68
C ILE A 193 -5.99 13.77 -8.13
N VAL A 194 -6.73 14.31 -9.10
CA VAL A 194 -6.36 14.21 -10.52
C VAL A 194 -5.03 14.91 -10.79
N LEU A 195 -4.85 16.13 -10.27
CA LEU A 195 -3.60 16.88 -10.45
C LEU A 195 -2.39 16.19 -9.80
N SER A 196 -2.58 15.54 -8.65
CA SER A 196 -1.50 14.82 -7.96
C SER A 196 -0.98 13.59 -8.73
N LEU A 197 -1.74 13.10 -9.70
CA LEU A 197 -1.36 11.96 -10.54
C LEU A 197 -0.69 12.36 -11.85
N ILE A 198 -0.47 13.64 -12.09
CA ILE A 198 0.21 14.11 -13.31
C ILE A 198 1.65 13.58 -13.30
N PRO A 199 2.08 12.86 -14.38
CA PRO A 199 3.44 12.35 -14.48
C PRO A 199 4.48 13.48 -14.51
N GLU A 200 5.61 13.25 -13.87
CA GLU A 200 6.78 14.11 -13.96
C GLU A 200 7.77 13.51 -14.96
N TYR A 201 8.04 14.22 -16.03
CA TYR A 201 9.06 13.86 -17.00
C TYR A 201 10.36 14.60 -16.66
N LYS A 202 11.38 13.87 -16.21
CA LYS A 202 12.74 14.43 -16.00
C LYS A 202 13.55 14.22 -17.27
N SER A 203 13.94 15.31 -17.92
CA SER A 203 14.98 15.26 -18.94
C SER A 203 16.35 15.25 -18.24
N PHE A 204 17.17 14.26 -18.52
CA PHE A 204 18.55 14.23 -18.06
C PHE A 204 19.46 14.80 -19.16
N ASP A 205 20.36 15.69 -18.77
CA ASP A 205 21.44 16.17 -19.66
C ASP A 205 22.51 15.07 -19.74
N ILE A 206 22.46 14.29 -20.83
CA ILE A 206 23.32 13.11 -21.03
C ILE A 206 24.80 13.50 -21.14
N ASP A 207 25.11 14.73 -21.57
CA ASP A 207 26.49 15.18 -21.81
C ASP A 207 27.30 15.45 -20.53
N LYS A 208 26.61 15.56 -19.37
CA LYS A 208 27.23 15.80 -18.05
C LYS A 208 27.18 14.61 -17.11
N GLY A 209 26.68 13.48 -17.56
CA GLY A 209 26.49 12.28 -16.74
C GLY A 209 27.76 11.41 -16.66
N ILE A 210 27.92 10.67 -15.55
CA ILE A 210 28.85 9.57 -15.43
C ILE A 210 28.27 8.38 -16.20
N LYS A 211 29.03 7.79 -17.11
CA LYS A 211 28.65 6.54 -17.77
C LYS A 211 28.71 5.39 -16.79
N ILE A 212 27.60 4.74 -16.52
CA ILE A 212 27.52 3.59 -15.63
C ILE A 212 26.98 2.41 -16.42
N SER A 213 27.66 1.26 -16.34
CA SER A 213 27.14 -0.01 -16.85
C SER A 213 26.56 -0.80 -15.69
N ILE A 214 25.30 -1.21 -15.80
CA ILE A 214 24.64 -2.08 -14.83
C ILE A 214 24.55 -3.47 -15.43
N ILE A 215 25.20 -4.44 -14.78
CA ILE A 215 25.25 -5.83 -15.24
C ILE A 215 24.44 -6.68 -14.28
N GLN A 216 23.46 -7.42 -14.82
CA GLN A 216 22.69 -8.40 -14.08
C GLN A 216 23.04 -9.81 -14.58
N PRO A 217 23.85 -10.58 -13.83
CA PRO A 217 24.32 -11.89 -14.29
C PRO A 217 23.26 -12.99 -14.25
N ALA A 218 22.05 -12.71 -13.76
CA ALA A 218 20.93 -13.67 -13.60
C ALA A 218 21.37 -14.97 -12.89
N SER A 219 22.23 -14.85 -11.88
CA SER A 219 22.73 -16.00 -11.11
C SER A 219 21.60 -16.71 -10.36
N ASP A 220 21.63 -18.04 -10.35
CA ASP A 220 20.67 -18.84 -9.58
C ASP A 220 20.90 -18.61 -8.07
N PRO A 221 19.87 -18.18 -7.31
CA PRO A 221 19.99 -17.93 -5.88
C PRO A 221 20.40 -19.16 -5.06
N PHE A 222 20.06 -20.38 -5.49
CA PHE A 222 20.41 -21.62 -4.80
C PHE A 222 21.88 -21.98 -5.01
N LEU A 223 22.39 -21.79 -6.22
CA LEU A 223 23.76 -22.14 -6.59
C LEU A 223 24.76 -21.03 -6.25
N LYS A 224 24.29 -19.81 -5.97
CA LYS A 224 25.12 -18.63 -5.77
C LYS A 224 26.24 -18.78 -4.73
N TYR A 225 26.05 -19.61 -3.73
CA TYR A 225 26.99 -19.82 -2.63
C TYR A 225 27.79 -21.13 -2.79
N GLU A 226 27.58 -21.91 -3.85
CA GLU A 226 28.40 -23.06 -4.15
C GLU A 226 29.73 -22.65 -4.77
N SER A 227 30.84 -23.20 -4.23
CA SER A 227 32.19 -22.83 -4.67
C SER A 227 32.43 -23.04 -6.17
N ASN A 228 31.85 -24.10 -6.75
CA ASN A 228 31.97 -24.42 -8.17
C ASN A 228 31.17 -23.47 -9.06
N TYR A 229 30.06 -22.90 -8.55
CA TYR A 229 29.23 -21.98 -9.31
C TYR A 229 29.78 -20.56 -9.32
N TYR A 230 30.62 -20.21 -8.34
CA TYR A 230 31.28 -18.90 -8.28
C TYR A 230 32.08 -18.60 -9.54
N TYR A 231 32.85 -19.56 -10.04
CA TYR A 231 33.62 -19.40 -11.29
C TYR A 231 32.73 -19.18 -12.51
N GLN A 232 31.56 -19.81 -12.57
CA GLN A 232 30.60 -19.59 -13.65
C GLN A 232 30.01 -18.20 -13.61
N ILE A 233 29.73 -17.65 -12.43
CA ILE A 233 29.27 -16.28 -12.24
C ILE A 233 30.35 -15.29 -12.73
N GLU A 234 31.58 -15.50 -12.33
CA GLU A 234 32.72 -14.67 -12.72
C GLU A 234 32.96 -14.71 -14.25
N GLU A 235 32.95 -15.90 -14.85
CA GLU A 235 33.05 -16.06 -16.30
C GLU A 235 31.89 -15.35 -17.05
N ASN A 236 30.66 -15.48 -16.56
CA ASN A 236 29.53 -14.80 -17.15
C ASN A 236 29.61 -13.28 -17.01
N LEU A 237 30.06 -12.76 -15.87
CA LEU A 237 30.33 -11.34 -15.69
C LEU A 237 31.37 -10.83 -16.68
N ASN A 238 32.49 -11.57 -16.84
CA ASN A 238 33.57 -11.20 -17.77
C ASN A 238 33.12 -11.22 -19.25
N LYS A 239 32.11 -12.02 -19.61
CA LYS A 239 31.51 -12.02 -20.96
C LYS A 239 30.57 -10.84 -21.22
N LEU A 240 30.06 -10.22 -20.16
CA LEU A 240 29.08 -9.12 -20.22
C LEU A 240 29.73 -7.73 -20.14
N ILE A 241 31.02 -7.66 -19.73
CA ILE A 241 31.85 -6.46 -19.67
C ILE A 241 32.56 -6.29 -21.01
#